data_33e3307f6258fb360b323a8a298a368e
#
_entry.id   33e3307f6258fb360b323a8a298a368e
#
_cell.length_a   1.000
_cell.length_b   1.000
_cell.length_c   1.000
_cell.angle_alpha   90.00
_cell.angle_beta   90.00
_cell.angle_gamma   90.00
#
_symmetry.space_group_name_H-M   'P 1'
#
loop_
_entity.id
_entity.type
_entity.pdbx_description
1 polymer ?
#
loop_
_entity_poly.entity_id
_entity_poly.type
_entity_poly.pdbx_seq_one_letter_code
_entity_poly.pdbx_strand_id
1 'polypeptide(L)'
;MFTKSKQASVSKARRGTVKTTHGELQTPFFMTIATKGAVRAMNVRDLKRVNVPIVLANTYHLLVRPGMDQLRERGGLHKWMNWDGPM
;
A
#
# COMPACT_ATOMS: atom_id res chain seq x y z
N MET A 1 13.13 -3.76 3.09
CA MET A 1 14.31 -4.30 2.38
C MET A 1 13.87 -5.12 1.17
N PHE A 2 14.55 -4.97 0.05
CA PHE A 2 14.29 -5.72 -1.19
C PHE A 2 15.31 -6.84 -1.37
N THR A 3 14.83 -8.05 -1.68
CA THR A 3 15.65 -9.21 -2.02
C THR A 3 15.30 -9.70 -3.41
N LYS A 4 16.29 -9.68 -4.31
CA LYS A 4 16.10 -10.19 -5.68
C LYS A 4 16.11 -11.73 -5.67
N SER A 5 15.06 -12.36 -6.20
CA SER A 5 14.97 -13.84 -6.28
C SER A 5 15.27 -14.39 -7.67
N LYS A 6 14.99 -13.63 -8.73
CA LYS A 6 15.24 -14.05 -10.11
C LYS A 6 15.48 -12.87 -11.02
N GLN A 7 16.31 -13.06 -12.05
CA GLN A 7 16.52 -12.11 -13.13
C GLN A 7 16.47 -12.86 -14.47
N ALA A 8 15.90 -12.21 -15.48
CA ALA A 8 15.88 -12.75 -16.83
C ALA A 8 17.30 -12.78 -17.42
N SER A 9 17.60 -13.78 -18.25
CA SER A 9 18.89 -13.92 -18.91
C SER A 9 19.10 -12.94 -20.08
N VAL A 10 18.00 -12.54 -20.73
CA VAL A 10 18.01 -11.73 -21.96
C VAL A 10 17.52 -10.29 -21.76
N SER A 11 17.18 -9.89 -20.53
CA SER A 11 16.68 -8.55 -20.23
C SER A 11 17.01 -8.13 -18.78
N LYS A 12 16.71 -6.87 -18.44
CA LYS A 12 16.84 -6.36 -17.06
C LYS A 12 15.65 -6.71 -16.16
N ALA A 13 14.67 -7.47 -16.64
CA ALA A 13 13.51 -7.89 -15.86
C ALA A 13 13.95 -8.73 -14.67
N ARG A 14 13.38 -8.43 -13.49
CA ARG A 14 13.69 -9.12 -12.24
C ARG A 14 12.46 -9.32 -11.38
N ARG A 15 12.48 -10.34 -10.55
CA ARG A 15 11.51 -10.64 -9.52
C ARG A 15 12.18 -10.68 -8.16
N GLY A 16 11.47 -10.27 -7.13
CA GLY A 16 12.00 -10.29 -5.78
C GLY A 16 10.91 -10.12 -4.74
N THR A 17 11.34 -9.93 -3.50
CA THR A 17 10.48 -9.72 -2.34
C THR A 17 10.85 -8.42 -1.65
N VAL A 18 9.86 -7.60 -1.33
CA VAL A 18 9.98 -6.42 -0.47
C VAL A 18 9.44 -6.78 0.91
N LYS A 19 10.27 -6.66 1.95
CA LYS A 19 9.84 -6.84 3.34
C LYS A 19 9.41 -5.50 3.93
N THR A 20 8.22 -5.48 4.52
CA THR A 20 7.68 -4.33 5.24
C THR A 20 7.25 -4.76 6.65
N THR A 21 6.95 -3.80 7.51
CA THR A 21 6.39 -4.07 8.85
C THR A 21 4.99 -4.69 8.82
N HIS A 22 4.28 -4.56 7.70
CA HIS A 22 2.93 -5.07 7.49
C HIS A 22 2.85 -6.27 6.54
N GLY A 23 3.98 -6.92 6.27
CA GLY A 23 4.03 -8.12 5.44
C GLY A 23 5.04 -8.06 4.30
N GLU A 24 5.10 -9.13 3.53
CA GLU A 24 6.00 -9.28 2.39
C GLU A 24 5.25 -9.10 1.07
N LEU A 25 5.90 -8.43 0.12
CA LEU A 25 5.38 -8.15 -1.21
C LEU A 25 6.22 -8.86 -2.26
N GLN A 26 5.59 -9.63 -3.13
CA GLN A 26 6.25 -10.19 -4.30
C GLN A 26 6.25 -9.19 -5.45
N THR A 27 7.42 -8.85 -5.98
CA THR A 27 7.55 -7.95 -7.12
C THR A 27 7.58 -8.70 -8.45
N PRO A 28 7.09 -8.10 -9.53
CA PRO A 28 6.44 -6.78 -9.62
C PRO A 28 5.02 -6.78 -9.07
N PHE A 29 4.52 -5.61 -8.64
CA PHE A 29 3.13 -5.43 -8.20
C PHE A 29 2.60 -4.06 -8.60
N PHE A 30 1.28 -3.92 -8.61
CA PHE A 30 0.59 -2.65 -8.80
C PHE A 30 0.33 -1.99 -7.44
N MET A 31 0.57 -0.68 -7.34
CA MET A 31 0.26 0.12 -6.15
C MET A 31 -1.11 0.77 -6.31
N THR A 32 -2.09 0.30 -5.55
CA THR A 32 -3.45 0.84 -5.59
C THR A 32 -3.51 2.19 -4.89
N ILE A 33 -4.02 3.22 -5.57
CA ILE A 33 -4.03 4.60 -5.07
C ILE A 33 -5.19 4.82 -4.09
N ALA A 34 -4.86 5.32 -2.90
CA ALA A 34 -5.78 5.67 -1.81
C ALA A 34 -5.56 7.13 -1.36
N THR A 35 -5.88 8.10 -2.21
CA THR A 35 -5.50 9.51 -2.10
C THR A 35 -5.89 10.15 -0.76
N LYS A 36 -7.10 9.91 -0.27
CA LYS A 36 -7.63 10.44 1.01
C LYS A 36 -7.79 9.37 2.07
N GLY A 37 -6.91 8.36 2.07
CA GLY A 37 -7.10 7.19 2.91
C GLY A 37 -8.27 6.32 2.48
N ALA A 38 -8.63 6.34 1.19
CA ALA A 38 -9.67 5.51 0.61
C ALA A 38 -9.41 5.30 -0.89
N VAL A 39 -9.62 4.08 -1.36
CA VAL A 39 -9.59 3.76 -2.79
C VAL A 39 -10.97 4.11 -3.38
N ARG A 40 -10.97 4.87 -4.48
CA ARG A 40 -12.20 5.31 -5.12
C ARG A 40 -13.07 4.12 -5.54
N ALA A 41 -14.35 4.17 -5.15
CA ALA A 41 -15.38 3.17 -5.44
C ALA A 41 -15.08 1.75 -4.91
N MET A 42 -14.12 1.58 -3.99
CA MET A 42 -13.81 0.29 -3.36
C MET A 42 -13.69 0.45 -1.84
N ASN A 43 -14.28 -0.47 -1.11
CA ASN A 43 -14.05 -0.60 0.32
C ASN A 43 -12.87 -1.56 0.61
N VAL A 44 -12.44 -1.62 1.87
CA VAL A 44 -11.29 -2.48 2.26
C VAL A 44 -11.57 -3.96 2.04
N ARG A 45 -12.82 -4.41 2.18
CA ARG A 45 -13.22 -5.79 1.89
C ARG A 45 -13.00 -6.13 0.42
N ASP A 46 -13.34 -5.18 -0.48
CA ASP A 46 -13.12 -5.36 -1.92
C ASP A 46 -11.62 -5.43 -2.25
N LEU A 47 -10.80 -4.56 -1.62
CA LEU A 47 -9.34 -4.59 -1.79
C LEU A 47 -8.75 -5.94 -1.38
N LYS A 48 -9.20 -6.48 -0.25
CA LYS A 48 -8.78 -7.80 0.23
C LYS A 48 -9.25 -8.92 -0.71
N ARG A 49 -10.49 -8.84 -1.19
CA ARG A 49 -11.08 -9.83 -2.10
C ARG A 49 -10.32 -9.96 -3.42
N VAL A 50 -9.83 -8.83 -3.95
CA VAL A 50 -9.02 -8.83 -5.18
C VAL A 50 -7.52 -8.93 -4.92
N ASN A 51 -7.11 -9.21 -3.67
CA ASN A 51 -5.73 -9.40 -3.25
C ASN A 51 -4.82 -8.20 -3.59
N VAL A 52 -5.27 -6.98 -3.29
CA VAL A 52 -4.43 -5.79 -3.41
C VAL A 52 -3.20 -5.95 -2.51
N PRO A 53 -1.98 -5.91 -3.06
CA PRO A 53 -0.77 -6.17 -2.26
C PRO A 53 -0.33 -4.98 -1.42
N ILE A 54 -0.58 -3.77 -1.90
CA ILE A 54 -0.17 -2.52 -1.25
C ILE A 54 -1.07 -1.37 -1.68
N VAL A 55 -1.32 -0.43 -0.78
CA VAL A 55 -1.99 0.84 -1.09
C VAL A 55 -1.00 2.00 -1.04
N LEU A 56 -1.17 2.96 -1.93
CA LEU A 56 -0.37 4.18 -2.02
C LEU A 56 -1.19 5.38 -1.58
N ALA A 57 -0.79 6.01 -0.49
CA ALA A 57 -1.36 7.27 -0.02
C ALA A 57 -0.41 8.45 -0.31
N ASN A 58 -0.94 9.66 -0.31
CA ASN A 58 -0.15 10.87 -0.54
C ASN A 58 -0.23 11.79 0.67
N THR A 59 0.92 12.09 1.26
CA THR A 59 1.03 12.90 2.48
C THR A 59 0.41 14.29 2.32
N TYR A 60 0.62 14.96 1.19
CA TYR A 60 0.03 16.27 0.93
C TYR A 60 -1.51 16.22 0.95
N HIS A 61 -2.09 15.26 0.25
CA HIS A 61 -3.55 15.12 0.24
C HIS A 61 -4.13 14.77 1.60
N LEU A 62 -3.43 13.94 2.39
CA LEU A 62 -3.83 13.59 3.74
C LEU A 62 -3.71 14.78 4.71
N LEU A 63 -2.72 15.65 4.53
CA LEU A 63 -2.57 16.89 5.28
C LEU A 63 -3.77 17.82 5.06
N VAL A 64 -4.23 17.94 3.82
CA VAL A 64 -5.40 18.76 3.46
C VAL A 64 -6.71 18.11 3.91
N ARG A 65 -6.86 16.82 3.69
CA ARG A 65 -8.04 16.02 4.10
C ARG A 65 -7.66 14.55 4.32
N PRO A 66 -7.96 13.97 5.49
CA PRO A 66 -8.78 14.49 6.61
C PRO A 66 -8.04 15.49 7.52
N GLY A 67 -6.73 15.67 7.36
CA GLY A 67 -5.87 16.46 8.23
C GLY A 67 -5.16 15.59 9.28
N MET A 68 -4.03 16.10 9.77
CA MET A 68 -3.14 15.32 10.66
C MET A 68 -3.77 15.06 12.02
N ASP A 69 -4.58 15.97 12.55
CA ASP A 69 -5.21 15.80 13.86
C ASP A 69 -6.21 14.65 13.83
N GLN A 70 -7.04 14.56 12.79
CA GLN A 70 -7.98 13.45 12.58
C GLN A 70 -7.25 12.11 12.48
N LEU A 71 -6.14 12.06 11.76
CA LEU A 71 -5.34 10.84 11.62
C LEU A 71 -4.69 10.42 12.94
N ARG A 72 -4.20 11.38 13.74
CA ARG A 72 -3.64 11.11 15.08
C ARG A 72 -4.69 10.57 16.05
N GLU A 73 -5.85 11.22 16.13
CA GLU A 73 -6.97 10.80 16.97
C GLU A 73 -7.41 9.36 16.65
N ARG A 74 -7.38 8.98 15.38
CA ARG A 74 -7.73 7.63 14.93
C ARG A 74 -6.59 6.61 15.06
N GLY A 75 -5.39 7.04 15.48
CA GLY A 75 -4.24 6.15 15.67
C GLY A 75 -3.46 5.82 14.39
N GLY A 76 -3.50 6.73 13.42
CA GLY A 76 -2.73 6.64 12.17
C GLY A 76 -3.52 6.15 10.96
N LEU A 77 -2.87 6.18 9.79
CA LEU A 77 -3.53 5.95 8.51
C LEU A 77 -4.04 4.50 8.35
N HIS A 78 -3.33 3.51 8.84
CA HIS A 78 -3.78 2.11 8.83
C HIS A 78 -5.12 1.94 9.56
N LYS A 79 -5.25 2.52 10.74
CA LYS A 79 -6.50 2.48 11.52
C LYS A 79 -7.60 3.33 10.89
N TRP A 80 -7.24 4.49 10.34
CA TRP A 80 -8.17 5.34 9.60
C TRP A 80 -8.82 4.60 8.44
N MET A 81 -8.03 3.88 7.65
CA MET A 81 -8.48 3.10 6.51
C MET A 81 -9.07 1.74 6.89
N ASN A 82 -8.83 1.25 8.09
CA ASN A 82 -9.04 -0.16 8.48
C ASN A 82 -8.28 -1.13 7.55
N TRP A 83 -7.06 -0.73 7.17
CA TRP A 83 -6.15 -1.49 6.31
C TRP A 83 -4.99 -2.04 7.13
N ASP A 84 -4.74 -3.34 7.04
CA ASP A 84 -3.71 -4.06 7.79
C ASP A 84 -2.49 -4.46 6.95
N GLY A 85 -2.57 -4.29 5.63
CA GLY A 85 -1.50 -4.59 4.70
C GLY A 85 -0.46 -3.47 4.54
N PRO A 86 0.54 -3.69 3.70
CA PRO A 86 1.55 -2.70 3.33
C PRO A 86 0.96 -1.42 2.72
N MET A 87 1.66 -0.28 2.99
CA MET A 87 1.26 1.05 2.54
C MET A 87 2.52 1.88 2.22
#